data_22e829d6fd6fbd2d9b96b508cd9fa72a
#
_entry.id   22e829d6fd6fbd2d9b96b508cd9fa72a
#
_cell.length_a   1.000
_cell.length_b   1.000
_cell.length_c   1.000
_cell.angle_alpha   90.00
_cell.angle_beta   90.00
_cell.angle_gamma   90.00
#
_symmetry.space_group_name_H-M   'P 1'
#
loop_
_entity.id
_entity.type
_entity.pdbx_description
1 polymer ?
#
loop_
_entity_poly.entity_id
_entity_poly.type
_entity_poly.pdbx_seq_one_letter_code
_entity_poly.pdbx_strand_id
1 'polypeptide(L)'
;MAKQIKMLINTDDKQGHINREIYGNFSEHLGRCIYNGIYVGEDSDIPNIHGLRKDIIDALKNIKLPVLRWPGGCFADEYHWKDGIGDKNDRKKIINTNWGGVVEDNSFGTHEFMELCELVGCEPYIAGNVGSGTVRELSEWVEYMTFDGVSPMADLRKKNGHEKAWKLKYLGIGNENWGCGGHMTPEYYADQYKQFANFCKNYNDNKLYKIACGPNAADYNWTEVMMKKLGRPGEWFADGLSLHFYTVPDWNNKGYATEFDRDGYYDVLSAAGYIDELITRHSEIMNRYDPDGSVALIVDEWGTWYDVEKGTNPGFLYQQNTMRDAMVAAISLNSFNRHCKRVKMANIAQAVNVLQAVILTEGEMMIKTPTYHVFDLFKDHQDGDAVYCYSQNENMKEGRNTPMISSSASVKDGVLTLTVANCGLDDDVDIVCELSGIAPSKAAARILTGDVHDHNTFDDPEKVIISDYDAQIDDGKLKIKLPACSVAEVRLS
;
A
#
# COMPACT_ATOMS: atom_id res chain seq x y z
N MET A 1 -27.21 20.54 15.35
CA MET A 1 -27.76 20.44 13.98
C MET A 1 -26.60 19.93 13.12
N ALA A 2 -26.84 18.98 12.23
CA ALA A 2 -25.79 18.51 11.33
C ALA A 2 -25.19 19.67 10.54
N LYS A 3 -23.89 19.67 10.35
CA LYS A 3 -23.16 20.71 9.61
C LYS A 3 -23.38 20.46 8.11
N GLN A 4 -23.83 21.47 7.37
CA GLN A 4 -24.03 21.34 5.93
C GLN A 4 -22.70 21.54 5.16
N ILE A 5 -22.35 20.58 4.31
CA ILE A 5 -21.17 20.61 3.45
C ILE A 5 -21.63 20.61 1.99
N LYS A 6 -21.11 21.55 1.21
CA LYS A 6 -21.33 21.58 -0.25
C LYS A 6 -20.19 20.87 -0.96
N MET A 7 -20.54 20.02 -1.91
CA MET A 7 -19.60 19.37 -2.81
C MET A 7 -19.94 19.66 -4.27
N LEU A 8 -18.95 19.53 -5.14
CA LEU A 8 -19.11 19.61 -6.58
C LEU A 8 -18.27 18.49 -7.22
N ILE A 9 -18.90 17.68 -8.04
CA ILE A 9 -18.23 16.69 -8.89
C ILE A 9 -18.52 17.03 -10.35
N ASN A 10 -17.45 17.12 -11.18
CA ASN A 10 -17.58 17.33 -12.61
C ASN A 10 -16.91 16.17 -13.35
N THR A 11 -17.73 15.28 -13.95
CA THR A 11 -17.24 14.09 -14.67
C THR A 11 -16.62 14.39 -16.02
N ASP A 12 -16.87 15.59 -16.60
CA ASP A 12 -16.24 16.03 -17.84
C ASP A 12 -14.80 16.54 -17.61
N ASP A 13 -14.46 16.90 -16.38
CA ASP A 13 -13.12 17.36 -16.00
C ASP A 13 -12.30 16.18 -15.45
N LYS A 14 -11.71 15.40 -16.36
CA LYS A 14 -10.85 14.27 -16.03
C LYS A 14 -9.51 14.71 -15.51
N GLN A 15 -9.16 14.25 -14.31
CA GLN A 15 -7.91 14.58 -13.63
C GLN A 15 -6.78 13.59 -13.90
N GLY A 16 -7.07 12.38 -14.34
CA GLY A 16 -6.09 11.34 -14.66
C GLY A 16 -6.66 9.95 -14.50
N HIS A 17 -5.84 8.93 -14.76
CA HIS A 17 -6.21 7.53 -14.57
C HIS A 17 -5.71 7.02 -13.21
N ILE A 18 -6.60 6.44 -12.42
CA ILE A 18 -6.28 5.80 -11.14
C ILE A 18 -5.78 4.39 -11.43
N ASN A 19 -4.48 4.20 -11.37
CA ASN A 19 -3.91 2.86 -11.51
C ASN A 19 -4.36 1.97 -10.35
N ARG A 20 -4.75 0.72 -10.65
CA ARG A 20 -5.16 -0.23 -9.62
C ARG A 20 -4.09 -0.45 -8.56
N GLU A 21 -2.83 -0.37 -8.93
CA GLU A 21 -1.69 -0.60 -8.04
C GLU A 21 -1.57 0.44 -6.88
N ILE A 22 -2.34 1.52 -6.91
CA ILE A 22 -2.52 2.44 -5.77
C ILE A 22 -3.10 1.72 -4.53
N TYR A 23 -3.79 0.59 -4.75
CA TYR A 23 -4.41 -0.23 -3.70
C TYR A 23 -3.58 -1.44 -3.32
N GLY A 24 -2.28 -1.40 -3.55
CA GLY A 24 -1.33 -2.45 -3.23
C GLY A 24 -1.09 -2.63 -1.73
N ASN A 25 -0.52 -3.76 -1.39
CA ASN A 25 -0.09 -4.09 -0.05
C ASN A 25 1.38 -4.51 -0.02
N PHE A 26 1.96 -4.45 1.16
CA PHE A 26 3.32 -4.83 1.44
C PHE A 26 3.36 -6.02 2.40
N SER A 27 4.26 -6.95 2.17
CA SER A 27 4.55 -8.08 3.04
C SER A 27 6.06 -8.23 3.22
N GLU A 28 6.48 -8.51 4.43
CA GLU A 28 7.88 -8.62 4.80
C GLU A 28 8.11 -9.80 5.73
N HIS A 29 9.32 -10.38 5.69
CA HIS A 29 9.79 -11.28 6.74
C HIS A 29 10.01 -10.48 8.02
N LEU A 30 8.90 -10.09 8.63
CA LEU A 30 8.82 -9.29 9.84
C LEU A 30 7.71 -9.85 10.74
N GLY A 31 8.05 -10.13 12.00
CA GLY A 31 7.09 -10.61 12.98
C GLY A 31 6.31 -11.82 12.48
N ARG A 32 4.99 -11.67 12.43
CA ARG A 32 4.08 -12.72 11.95
C ARG A 32 3.39 -12.35 10.64
N CYS A 33 4.02 -11.53 9.78
CA CYS A 33 3.45 -11.23 8.48
C CYS A 33 3.49 -12.47 7.58
N ILE A 34 4.65 -13.10 7.45
CA ILE A 34 4.83 -14.31 6.64
C ILE A 34 4.52 -15.56 7.48
N TYR A 35 5.41 -15.93 8.41
CA TYR A 35 5.24 -17.13 9.23
C TYR A 35 4.18 -16.93 10.32
N ASN A 36 3.25 -17.89 10.45
CA ASN A 36 2.04 -17.81 11.29
C ASN A 36 1.09 -16.65 10.92
N GLY A 37 1.32 -16.03 9.78
CA GLY A 37 0.43 -15.10 9.12
C GLY A 37 0.02 -15.66 7.77
N ILE A 38 0.62 -15.18 6.68
CA ILE A 38 0.33 -15.65 5.31
C ILE A 38 0.63 -17.15 5.13
N TYR A 39 1.72 -17.63 5.74
CA TYR A 39 2.22 -18.99 5.59
C TYR A 39 2.24 -19.74 6.93
N VAL A 40 1.61 -20.90 6.96
CA VAL A 40 1.49 -21.74 8.16
C VAL A 40 2.15 -23.13 8.00
N GLY A 41 2.70 -23.41 6.81
CA GLY A 41 3.25 -24.73 6.47
C GLY A 41 2.18 -25.72 5.97
N GLU A 42 2.62 -26.67 5.16
CA GLU A 42 1.73 -27.62 4.46
C GLU A 42 1.04 -28.59 5.42
N ASP A 43 1.72 -28.94 6.53
CA ASP A 43 1.24 -29.87 7.55
C ASP A 43 0.34 -29.21 8.60
N SER A 44 0.01 -27.93 8.46
CA SER A 44 -0.84 -27.20 9.40
C SER A 44 -2.30 -27.65 9.32
N ASP A 45 -2.96 -27.79 10.48
CA ASP A 45 -4.41 -28.01 10.56
C ASP A 45 -5.23 -26.80 10.09
N ILE A 46 -4.62 -25.61 10.01
CA ILE A 46 -5.25 -24.40 9.47
C ILE A 46 -5.50 -24.59 7.96
N PRO A 47 -6.71 -24.34 7.45
CA PRO A 47 -7.01 -24.49 6.02
C PRO A 47 -6.04 -23.72 5.15
N ASN A 48 -5.28 -24.44 4.32
CA ASN A 48 -4.21 -23.88 3.51
C ASN A 48 -4.15 -24.52 2.10
N ILE A 49 -3.40 -23.89 1.21
CA ILE A 49 -3.00 -24.38 -0.10
C ILE A 49 -1.48 -24.35 -0.10
N HIS A 50 -0.83 -25.50 -0.05
CA HIS A 50 0.63 -25.64 0.03
C HIS A 50 1.28 -24.77 1.14
N GLY A 51 0.59 -24.68 2.30
CA GLY A 51 1.00 -23.88 3.45
C GLY A 51 0.53 -22.43 3.45
N LEU A 52 -0.05 -21.92 2.36
CA LEU A 52 -0.62 -20.59 2.24
C LEU A 52 -2.05 -20.55 2.81
N ARG A 53 -2.34 -19.66 3.74
CA ARG A 53 -3.65 -19.59 4.42
C ARG A 53 -4.76 -19.23 3.43
N LYS A 54 -5.76 -20.09 3.36
CA LYS A 54 -6.88 -19.93 2.44
C LYS A 54 -7.76 -18.72 2.76
N ASP A 55 -8.03 -18.46 4.02
CA ASP A 55 -8.82 -17.32 4.48
C ASP A 55 -8.16 -15.97 4.12
N ILE A 56 -6.83 -15.87 4.23
CA ILE A 56 -6.09 -14.68 3.80
C ILE A 56 -6.17 -14.51 2.28
N ILE A 57 -5.96 -15.58 1.51
CA ILE A 57 -6.10 -15.55 0.04
C ILE A 57 -7.49 -15.04 -0.35
N ASP A 58 -8.55 -15.58 0.26
CA ASP A 58 -9.93 -15.19 -0.04
C ASP A 58 -10.21 -13.73 0.36
N ALA A 59 -9.66 -13.27 1.50
CA ALA A 59 -9.80 -11.88 1.94
C ALA A 59 -9.09 -10.90 1.00
N LEU A 60 -7.85 -11.21 0.56
CA LEU A 60 -7.10 -10.36 -0.38
C LEU A 60 -7.76 -10.31 -1.77
N LYS A 61 -8.36 -11.43 -2.23
CA LYS A 61 -9.19 -11.45 -3.45
C LYS A 61 -10.39 -10.52 -3.35
N ASN A 62 -11.07 -10.52 -2.21
CA ASN A 62 -12.28 -9.72 -2.02
C ASN A 62 -12.01 -8.21 -2.17
N ILE A 63 -10.88 -7.72 -1.69
CA ILE A 63 -10.47 -6.31 -1.88
C ILE A 63 -9.84 -6.06 -3.25
N LYS A 64 -9.81 -7.06 -4.14
CA LYS A 64 -9.19 -6.99 -5.47
C LYS A 64 -7.74 -6.53 -5.38
N LEU A 65 -6.95 -7.12 -4.45
CA LEU A 65 -5.53 -6.76 -4.27
C LEU A 65 -4.80 -6.77 -5.61
N PRO A 66 -4.25 -5.63 -6.08
CA PRO A 66 -3.66 -5.56 -7.42
C PRO A 66 -2.18 -5.91 -7.46
N VAL A 67 -1.46 -5.65 -6.37
CA VAL A 67 -0.01 -5.87 -6.25
C VAL A 67 0.37 -6.17 -4.82
N LEU A 68 1.30 -7.10 -4.62
CA LEU A 68 1.89 -7.44 -3.33
C LEU A 68 3.40 -7.29 -3.40
N ARG A 69 4.00 -6.48 -2.52
CA ARG A 69 5.43 -6.25 -2.41
C ARG A 69 6.06 -7.22 -1.41
N TRP A 70 7.21 -7.84 -1.77
CA TRP A 70 7.97 -8.81 -0.98
C TRP A 70 9.45 -8.83 -1.46
N PRO A 71 10.48 -9.29 -0.72
CA PRO A 71 10.46 -9.99 0.59
C PRO A 71 10.46 -9.05 1.79
N GLY A 72 10.53 -7.75 1.57
CA GLY A 72 10.55 -6.79 2.65
C GLY A 72 10.81 -5.38 2.23
N GLY A 73 10.91 -4.58 3.26
CA GLY A 73 11.59 -3.33 3.46
C GLY A 73 13.05 -3.61 3.84
N CYS A 74 13.43 -3.35 5.11
CA CYS A 74 14.81 -3.55 5.56
C CYS A 74 15.31 -5.00 5.39
N PHE A 75 14.43 -5.99 5.53
CA PHE A 75 14.80 -7.39 5.32
C PHE A 75 15.25 -7.66 3.87
N ALA A 76 14.73 -6.95 2.87
CA ALA A 76 15.08 -7.15 1.47
C ALA A 76 16.59 -6.97 1.22
N ASP A 77 17.23 -6.01 1.90
CA ASP A 77 18.66 -5.71 1.74
C ASP A 77 19.61 -6.65 2.53
N GLU A 78 19.04 -7.62 3.26
CA GLU A 78 19.76 -8.76 3.86
C GLU A 78 19.37 -10.11 3.23
N TYR A 79 18.33 -10.14 2.39
CA TYR A 79 17.79 -11.37 1.83
C TYR A 79 18.58 -11.86 0.61
N HIS A 80 19.11 -13.07 0.72
CA HIS A 80 19.76 -13.79 -0.38
C HIS A 80 18.79 -14.82 -0.96
N TRP A 81 18.16 -14.50 -2.07
CA TRP A 81 17.04 -15.26 -2.66
C TRP A 81 17.30 -16.76 -2.87
N LYS A 82 18.57 -17.14 -3.10
CA LYS A 82 18.98 -18.55 -3.27
C LYS A 82 18.79 -19.37 -2.00
N ASP A 83 18.78 -18.72 -0.85
CA ASP A 83 18.57 -19.39 0.44
C ASP A 83 17.09 -19.82 0.63
N GLY A 84 16.16 -19.20 -0.12
CA GLY A 84 14.72 -19.47 -0.08
C GLY A 84 14.20 -20.30 -1.29
N ILE A 85 15.04 -21.07 -1.98
CA ILE A 85 14.63 -21.93 -3.09
C ILE A 85 15.14 -23.38 -2.91
N GLY A 86 14.59 -24.31 -3.68
CA GLY A 86 14.91 -25.73 -3.58
C GLY A 86 14.14 -26.46 -2.48
N ASP A 87 14.61 -27.64 -2.11
CA ASP A 87 13.98 -28.45 -1.03
C ASP A 87 13.97 -27.65 0.29
N LYS A 88 12.82 -27.55 0.93
CA LYS A 88 12.64 -26.76 2.16
C LYS A 88 13.54 -27.24 3.30
N ASN A 89 13.86 -28.54 3.35
CA ASN A 89 14.74 -29.11 4.38
C ASN A 89 16.21 -28.68 4.21
N ASP A 90 16.61 -28.32 3.00
CA ASP A 90 17.96 -27.89 2.66
C ASP A 90 18.13 -26.37 2.65
N ARG A 91 17.06 -25.61 2.84
CA ARG A 91 17.12 -24.14 2.86
C ARG A 91 17.89 -23.64 4.08
N LYS A 92 18.68 -22.60 3.88
CA LYS A 92 19.48 -22.04 4.98
C LYS A 92 18.60 -21.31 5.97
N LYS A 93 18.92 -21.49 7.24
CA LYS A 93 18.36 -20.69 8.33
C LYS A 93 19.22 -19.46 8.55
N ILE A 94 18.58 -18.29 8.58
CA ILE A 94 19.25 -17.02 8.78
C ILE A 94 18.70 -16.30 10.01
N ILE A 95 19.48 -15.39 10.58
CA ILE A 95 18.99 -14.51 11.64
C ILE A 95 18.40 -13.26 10.99
N ASN A 96 17.16 -12.94 11.33
CA ASN A 96 16.55 -11.68 10.97
C ASN A 96 17.07 -10.59 11.91
N THR A 97 18.09 -9.85 11.48
CA THR A 97 18.77 -8.88 12.33
C THR A 97 17.99 -7.57 12.46
N ASN A 98 17.13 -7.27 11.50
CA ASN A 98 16.29 -6.08 11.53
C ASN A 98 15.08 -6.26 12.45
N TRP A 99 14.46 -7.45 12.45
CA TRP A 99 13.16 -7.65 13.05
C TRP A 99 13.15 -8.77 14.10
N GLY A 100 13.26 -8.39 15.36
CA GLY A 100 13.09 -9.27 16.51
C GLY A 100 14.22 -10.27 16.80
N GLY A 101 15.27 -10.34 15.99
CA GLY A 101 16.41 -11.25 16.17
C GLY A 101 16.03 -12.73 16.07
N VAL A 102 14.98 -13.06 15.33
CA VAL A 102 14.47 -14.42 15.17
C VAL A 102 15.17 -15.16 14.03
N VAL A 103 15.08 -16.49 14.07
CA VAL A 103 15.57 -17.35 12.99
C VAL A 103 14.50 -17.49 11.93
N GLU A 104 14.82 -17.06 10.71
CA GLU A 104 14.04 -17.32 9.51
C GLU A 104 14.51 -18.65 8.89
N ASP A 105 13.60 -19.59 8.66
CA ASP A 105 13.94 -20.90 8.09
C ASP A 105 13.87 -20.95 6.57
N ASN A 106 13.44 -19.87 5.94
CA ASN A 106 13.26 -19.72 4.50
C ASN A 106 12.30 -20.74 3.87
N SER A 107 11.39 -21.33 4.67
CA SER A 107 10.35 -22.22 4.12
C SER A 107 9.35 -21.49 3.21
N PHE A 108 9.29 -20.16 3.33
CA PHE A 108 8.61 -19.29 2.38
C PHE A 108 9.68 -18.49 1.60
N GLY A 109 9.70 -18.67 0.28
CA GLY A 109 10.65 -18.01 -0.62
C GLY A 109 10.01 -17.66 -1.96
N THR A 110 10.82 -17.61 -3.02
CA THR A 110 10.37 -17.18 -4.35
C THR A 110 9.16 -17.98 -4.86
N HIS A 111 9.18 -19.31 -4.75
CA HIS A 111 8.11 -20.17 -5.27
C HIS A 111 6.80 -19.93 -4.50
N GLU A 112 6.86 -19.90 -3.19
CA GLU A 112 5.70 -19.71 -2.32
C GLU A 112 5.10 -18.30 -2.51
N PHE A 113 5.95 -17.28 -2.71
CA PHE A 113 5.48 -15.92 -2.97
C PHE A 113 4.81 -15.79 -4.35
N MET A 114 5.41 -16.36 -5.40
CA MET A 114 4.83 -16.31 -6.74
C MET A 114 3.51 -17.08 -6.80
N GLU A 115 3.41 -18.24 -6.12
CA GLU A 115 2.17 -19.00 -6.00
C GLU A 115 1.09 -18.20 -5.24
N LEU A 116 1.46 -17.51 -4.15
CA LEU A 116 0.53 -16.62 -3.44
C LEU A 116 -0.05 -15.56 -4.38
N CYS A 117 0.81 -14.90 -5.17
CA CYS A 117 0.36 -13.89 -6.12
C CYS A 117 -0.58 -14.48 -7.20
N GLU A 118 -0.28 -15.67 -7.71
CA GLU A 118 -1.13 -16.39 -8.66
C GLU A 118 -2.49 -16.75 -8.03
N LEU A 119 -2.49 -17.28 -6.80
CA LEU A 119 -3.70 -17.63 -6.08
C LEU A 119 -4.57 -16.42 -5.75
N VAL A 120 -3.98 -15.31 -5.37
CA VAL A 120 -4.69 -14.04 -5.10
C VAL A 120 -5.14 -13.38 -6.40
N GLY A 121 -4.38 -13.52 -7.48
CA GLY A 121 -4.59 -12.84 -8.77
C GLY A 121 -4.02 -11.44 -8.79
N CYS A 122 -2.90 -11.20 -8.08
CA CYS A 122 -2.21 -9.92 -8.01
C CYS A 122 -0.83 -9.97 -8.68
N GLU A 123 -0.30 -8.80 -9.06
CA GLU A 123 1.06 -8.69 -9.59
C GLU A 123 2.10 -8.84 -8.46
N PRO A 124 3.16 -9.63 -8.66
CA PRO A 124 4.29 -9.64 -7.75
C PRO A 124 5.12 -8.34 -7.89
N TYR A 125 5.52 -7.76 -6.76
CA TYR A 125 6.51 -6.70 -6.68
C TYR A 125 7.68 -7.19 -5.83
N ILE A 126 8.80 -7.48 -6.49
CA ILE A 126 10.02 -7.95 -5.84
C ILE A 126 10.91 -6.78 -5.44
N ALA A 127 11.26 -6.67 -4.16
CA ALA A 127 12.27 -5.76 -3.65
C ALA A 127 13.65 -6.44 -3.68
N GLY A 128 14.55 -5.95 -4.54
CA GLY A 128 15.88 -6.53 -4.76
C GLY A 128 16.91 -6.01 -3.76
N ASN A 129 17.81 -6.89 -3.33
CA ASN A 129 18.88 -6.60 -2.38
C ASN A 129 20.01 -5.80 -3.04
N VAL A 130 20.15 -4.52 -2.70
CA VAL A 130 21.26 -3.63 -3.10
C VAL A 130 22.21 -3.38 -1.91
N GLY A 131 21.75 -3.61 -0.69
CA GLY A 131 22.53 -3.41 0.53
C GLY A 131 23.69 -4.39 0.67
N SER A 132 23.38 -5.67 0.87
CA SER A 132 24.39 -6.75 1.02
C SER A 132 24.55 -7.62 -0.23
N GLY A 133 23.59 -7.53 -1.19
CA GLY A 133 23.59 -8.32 -2.41
C GLY A 133 24.55 -7.81 -3.50
N THR A 134 24.63 -8.57 -4.57
CA THR A 134 25.45 -8.22 -5.72
C THR A 134 24.61 -8.03 -6.98
N VAL A 135 25.15 -7.27 -7.94
CA VAL A 135 24.54 -7.09 -9.27
C VAL A 135 24.26 -8.44 -9.93
N ARG A 136 25.20 -9.38 -9.82
CA ARG A 136 25.02 -10.72 -10.37
C ARG A 136 23.86 -11.47 -9.71
N GLU A 137 23.77 -11.40 -8.41
CA GLU A 137 22.73 -12.08 -7.63
C GLU A 137 21.32 -11.62 -8.04
N LEU A 138 21.08 -10.30 -8.10
CA LEU A 138 19.80 -9.77 -8.52
C LEU A 138 19.50 -10.09 -10.00
N SER A 139 20.51 -10.01 -10.88
CA SER A 139 20.37 -10.38 -12.29
C SER A 139 20.02 -11.87 -12.45
N GLU A 140 20.64 -12.76 -11.69
CA GLU A 140 20.34 -14.19 -11.68
C GLU A 140 18.93 -14.47 -11.11
N TRP A 141 18.46 -13.68 -10.15
CA TRP A 141 17.09 -13.83 -9.64
C TRP A 141 16.04 -13.46 -10.70
N VAL A 142 16.25 -12.35 -11.42
CA VAL A 142 15.39 -11.96 -12.55
C VAL A 142 15.39 -13.03 -13.64
N GLU A 143 16.56 -13.57 -13.99
CA GLU A 143 16.69 -14.67 -14.96
C GLU A 143 15.96 -15.94 -14.49
N TYR A 144 16.14 -16.31 -13.21
CA TYR A 144 15.47 -17.45 -12.59
C TYR A 144 13.95 -17.36 -12.72
N MET A 145 13.40 -16.17 -12.42
CA MET A 145 11.95 -15.98 -12.47
C MET A 145 11.40 -15.86 -13.89
N THR A 146 12.09 -15.19 -14.81
CA THR A 146 11.46 -14.70 -16.03
C THR A 146 12.01 -15.26 -17.33
N PHE A 147 13.14 -16.01 -17.32
CA PHE A 147 13.69 -16.59 -18.53
C PHE A 147 13.20 -18.03 -18.79
N ASP A 148 12.65 -18.27 -19.98
CA ASP A 148 12.06 -19.56 -20.37
C ASP A 148 12.92 -20.36 -21.34
N GLY A 149 14.15 -19.94 -21.58
CA GLY A 149 15.11 -20.63 -22.46
C GLY A 149 15.95 -21.68 -21.73
N VAL A 150 17.14 -21.92 -22.28
CA VAL A 150 18.17 -22.78 -21.69
C VAL A 150 19.24 -21.92 -21.04
N SER A 151 19.32 -21.97 -19.74
CA SER A 151 20.35 -21.27 -18.95
C SER A 151 20.45 -21.89 -17.55
N PRO A 152 21.57 -21.65 -16.84
CA PRO A 152 21.73 -22.19 -15.49
C PRO A 152 20.59 -21.82 -14.52
N MET A 153 20.04 -20.62 -14.63
CA MET A 153 18.96 -20.17 -13.73
C MET A 153 17.59 -20.72 -14.15
N ALA A 154 17.29 -20.79 -15.46
CA ALA A 154 16.09 -21.44 -15.94
C ALA A 154 16.09 -22.96 -15.64
N ASP A 155 17.24 -23.62 -15.81
CA ASP A 155 17.38 -25.05 -15.48
C ASP A 155 17.26 -25.30 -13.97
N LEU A 156 17.77 -24.37 -13.13
CA LEU A 156 17.61 -24.43 -11.68
C LEU A 156 16.14 -24.25 -11.26
N ARG A 157 15.39 -23.33 -11.88
CA ARG A 157 13.94 -23.19 -11.63
C ARG A 157 13.18 -24.48 -11.95
N LYS A 158 13.46 -25.07 -13.12
CA LYS A 158 12.84 -26.34 -13.54
C LYS A 158 13.19 -27.48 -12.58
N LYS A 159 14.44 -27.58 -12.17
CA LYS A 159 14.90 -28.55 -11.17
C LYS A 159 14.15 -28.37 -9.84
N ASN A 160 13.84 -27.12 -9.47
CA ASN A 160 13.09 -26.80 -8.26
C ASN A 160 11.55 -26.93 -8.44
N GLY A 161 11.11 -27.53 -9.54
CA GLY A 161 9.71 -27.92 -9.73
C GLY A 161 8.83 -26.93 -10.50
N HIS A 162 9.39 -25.83 -11.01
CA HIS A 162 8.60 -24.87 -11.81
C HIS A 162 9.10 -24.79 -13.25
N GLU A 163 8.38 -25.44 -14.17
CA GLU A 163 8.81 -25.62 -15.57
C GLU A 163 8.84 -24.29 -16.34
N LYS A 164 7.74 -23.52 -16.29
CA LYS A 164 7.60 -22.27 -17.02
C LYS A 164 8.12 -21.07 -16.22
N ALA A 165 8.57 -20.03 -16.93
CA ALA A 165 8.88 -18.76 -16.30
C ALA A 165 7.60 -18.06 -15.78
N TRP A 166 7.72 -17.36 -14.67
CA TRP A 166 6.69 -16.44 -14.20
C TRP A 166 6.72 -15.13 -14.98
N LYS A 167 5.68 -14.34 -14.80
CA LYS A 167 5.67 -12.92 -15.17
C LYS A 167 6.04 -12.09 -13.94
N LEU A 168 7.04 -11.25 -14.10
CA LEU A 168 7.43 -10.27 -13.09
C LEU A 168 7.37 -8.88 -13.73
N LYS A 169 6.39 -8.08 -13.31
CA LYS A 169 6.25 -6.71 -13.80
C LYS A 169 7.09 -5.76 -12.96
N TYR A 170 6.96 -5.77 -11.64
CA TYR A 170 7.54 -4.76 -10.76
C TYR A 170 8.81 -5.27 -10.07
N LEU A 171 9.90 -4.53 -10.27
CA LEU A 171 11.21 -4.78 -9.63
C LEU A 171 11.70 -3.52 -8.94
N GLY A 172 11.68 -3.53 -7.61
CA GLY A 172 12.38 -2.55 -6.79
C GLY A 172 13.88 -2.88 -6.75
N ILE A 173 14.71 -1.90 -6.96
CA ILE A 173 16.16 -2.04 -6.91
C ILE A 173 16.67 -1.29 -5.68
N GLY A 174 16.75 -2.02 -4.56
CA GLY A 174 17.04 -1.50 -3.23
C GLY A 174 15.79 -1.12 -2.44
N ASN A 175 15.98 -0.89 -1.16
CA ASN A 175 15.00 -0.44 -0.19
C ASN A 175 15.69 0.46 0.83
N GLU A 176 15.13 1.66 1.09
CA GLU A 176 15.63 2.58 2.14
C GLU A 176 17.17 2.70 2.17
N ASN A 177 17.78 2.82 1.01
CA ASN A 177 19.26 2.80 0.93
C ASN A 177 19.93 4.00 1.63
N TRP A 178 19.14 5.02 1.97
CA TRP A 178 19.54 6.10 2.88
C TRP A 178 19.62 5.66 4.36
N GLY A 179 18.99 4.55 4.71
CA GLY A 179 18.89 3.97 6.06
C GLY A 179 19.37 2.52 6.09
N CYS A 180 18.48 1.61 6.47
CA CYS A 180 18.79 0.18 6.65
C CYS A 180 19.35 -0.51 5.40
N GLY A 181 19.04 0.00 4.21
CA GLY A 181 19.60 -0.51 2.95
C GLY A 181 21.03 -0.06 2.64
N GLY A 182 21.80 0.47 3.61
CA GLY A 182 23.23 0.70 3.44
C GLY A 182 23.75 2.09 3.79
N HIS A 183 22.92 2.98 4.36
CA HIS A 183 23.31 4.36 4.74
C HIS A 183 24.01 5.14 3.62
N MET A 184 23.48 5.03 2.39
CA MET A 184 24.07 5.61 1.19
C MET A 184 23.68 7.08 1.05
N THR A 185 24.55 7.87 0.40
CA THR A 185 24.14 9.16 -0.15
C THR A 185 23.31 8.96 -1.42
N PRO A 186 22.43 9.89 -1.80
CA PRO A 186 21.62 9.74 -3.03
C PRO A 186 22.48 9.63 -4.29
N GLU A 187 23.66 10.28 -4.33
CA GLU A 187 24.61 10.19 -5.45
C GLU A 187 25.18 8.78 -5.59
N TYR A 188 25.62 8.18 -4.48
CA TYR A 188 26.18 6.83 -4.49
C TYR A 188 25.10 5.81 -4.84
N TYR A 189 23.92 5.90 -4.22
CA TYR A 189 22.82 5.01 -4.54
C TYR A 189 22.41 5.11 -6.02
N ALA A 190 22.32 6.30 -6.58
CA ALA A 190 21.96 6.47 -8.00
C ALA A 190 22.96 5.78 -8.94
N ASP A 191 24.25 5.76 -8.60
CA ASP A 191 25.26 5.06 -9.37
C ASP A 191 25.17 3.53 -9.19
N GLN A 192 24.90 3.05 -7.97
CA GLN A 192 24.59 1.64 -7.70
C GLN A 192 23.32 1.20 -8.46
N TYR A 193 22.22 1.96 -8.32
CA TYR A 193 20.98 1.68 -9.03
C TYR A 193 21.17 1.46 -10.53
N LYS A 194 21.89 2.38 -11.21
CA LYS A 194 22.15 2.25 -12.66
C LYS A 194 22.90 0.98 -13.00
N GLN A 195 23.85 0.59 -12.15
CA GLN A 195 24.62 -0.65 -12.35
C GLN A 195 23.70 -1.88 -12.22
N PHE A 196 22.90 -1.97 -11.15
CA PHE A 196 21.95 -3.08 -10.95
C PHE A 196 20.89 -3.10 -12.05
N ALA A 197 20.26 -1.96 -12.34
CA ALA A 197 19.21 -1.84 -13.36
C ALA A 197 19.69 -2.24 -14.76
N ASN A 198 20.96 -1.94 -15.09
CA ASN A 198 21.54 -2.30 -16.39
C ASN A 198 21.63 -3.81 -16.58
N PHE A 199 21.89 -4.57 -15.53
CA PHE A 199 22.07 -6.03 -15.63
C PHE A 199 20.78 -6.82 -15.39
N CYS A 200 19.73 -6.22 -14.80
CA CYS A 200 18.40 -6.80 -14.76
C CYS A 200 17.73 -6.63 -16.13
N LYS A 201 17.78 -7.69 -16.94
CA LYS A 201 17.31 -7.66 -18.35
C LYS A 201 15.85 -8.05 -18.47
N ASN A 202 15.21 -7.56 -19.51
CA ASN A 202 13.93 -8.09 -19.96
C ASN A 202 14.19 -9.41 -20.71
N TYR A 203 13.53 -10.47 -20.29
CA TYR A 203 13.61 -11.77 -20.94
C TYR A 203 12.29 -12.11 -21.63
N ASN A 204 12.38 -12.76 -22.80
CA ASN A 204 11.22 -13.11 -23.61
C ASN A 204 10.30 -11.88 -23.84
N ASP A 205 9.01 -12.02 -23.54
CA ASP A 205 8.01 -10.93 -23.56
C ASP A 205 7.80 -10.26 -22.19
N ASN A 206 8.62 -10.61 -21.18
CA ASN A 206 8.55 -10.02 -19.86
C ASN A 206 9.28 -8.68 -19.82
N LYS A 207 8.54 -7.60 -19.63
CA LYS A 207 9.08 -6.24 -19.48
C LYS A 207 9.04 -5.85 -18.00
N LEU A 208 10.20 -5.58 -17.43
CA LEU A 208 10.34 -5.08 -16.07
C LEU A 208 9.97 -3.60 -15.99
N TYR A 209 9.22 -3.25 -14.96
CA TYR A 209 9.01 -1.89 -14.48
C TYR A 209 9.94 -1.70 -13.28
N LYS A 210 11.01 -0.93 -13.47
CA LYS A 210 12.10 -0.77 -12.50
C LYS A 210 11.87 0.43 -11.61
N ILE A 211 11.84 0.19 -10.31
CA ILE A 211 11.57 1.21 -9.30
C ILE A 211 12.85 1.48 -8.52
N ALA A 212 13.28 2.74 -8.49
CA ALA A 212 14.42 3.17 -7.70
C ALA A 212 13.98 3.53 -6.28
N CYS A 213 14.81 3.24 -5.29
CA CYS A 213 14.64 3.73 -3.92
C CYS A 213 14.61 5.26 -3.92
N GLY A 214 13.52 5.81 -3.42
CA GLY A 214 13.29 7.23 -3.30
C GLY A 214 13.47 7.74 -1.87
N PRO A 215 12.97 8.95 -1.58
CA PRO A 215 13.21 9.65 -0.33
C PRO A 215 12.46 9.05 0.86
N ASN A 216 12.98 9.34 2.07
CA ASN A 216 12.23 9.28 3.30
C ASN A 216 11.47 10.60 3.50
N ALA A 217 10.14 10.53 3.51
CA ALA A 217 9.28 11.69 3.74
C ALA A 217 9.77 12.95 3.00
N ALA A 218 10.12 14.01 3.70
CA ALA A 218 10.50 15.31 3.14
C ALA A 218 11.96 15.44 2.70
N ASP A 219 12.67 14.33 2.44
CA ASP A 219 14.01 14.44 1.85
C ASP A 219 13.95 14.81 0.36
N TYR A 220 13.63 16.06 0.10
CA TYR A 220 13.54 16.63 -1.24
C TYR A 220 14.87 16.61 -1.99
N ASN A 221 16.02 16.64 -1.26
CA ASN A 221 17.34 16.53 -1.87
C ASN A 221 17.55 15.16 -2.50
N TRP A 222 17.06 14.08 -1.85
CA TRP A 222 17.12 12.74 -2.44
C TRP A 222 16.42 12.69 -3.79
N THR A 223 15.18 13.19 -3.87
CA THR A 223 14.42 13.26 -5.12
C THR A 223 15.12 14.09 -6.19
N GLU A 224 15.64 15.26 -5.82
CA GLU A 224 16.36 16.16 -6.74
C GLU A 224 17.58 15.47 -7.36
N VAL A 225 18.40 14.81 -6.54
CA VAL A 225 19.62 14.10 -6.99
C VAL A 225 19.26 12.90 -7.85
N MET A 226 18.27 12.10 -7.44
CA MET A 226 17.82 10.94 -8.20
C MET A 226 17.32 11.35 -9.58
N MET A 227 16.45 12.36 -9.68
CA MET A 227 15.93 12.82 -10.96
C MET A 227 17.04 13.36 -11.88
N LYS A 228 18.05 14.03 -11.34
CA LYS A 228 19.23 14.48 -12.12
C LYS A 228 20.06 13.33 -12.65
N LYS A 229 20.21 12.25 -11.85
CA LYS A 229 21.15 11.16 -12.17
C LYS A 229 20.52 9.99 -12.95
N LEU A 230 19.20 9.75 -12.79
CA LEU A 230 18.52 8.61 -13.41
C LEU A 230 18.04 8.90 -14.83
N GLY A 231 18.11 10.14 -15.28
CA GLY A 231 17.63 10.52 -16.60
C GLY A 231 18.62 11.31 -17.42
N ARG A 232 18.43 11.25 -18.72
CA ARG A 232 18.92 12.17 -19.71
C ARG A 232 17.81 12.41 -20.72
N PRO A 233 17.80 13.51 -21.48
CA PRO A 233 16.73 13.78 -22.40
C PRO A 233 16.38 12.59 -23.30
N GLY A 234 15.13 12.11 -23.20
CA GLY A 234 14.60 11.01 -23.99
C GLY A 234 14.93 9.60 -23.47
N GLU A 235 15.62 9.45 -22.33
CA GLU A 235 15.95 8.14 -21.77
C GLU A 235 15.97 8.16 -20.23
N TRP A 236 15.16 7.29 -19.63
CA TRP A 236 15.13 7.07 -18.19
C TRP A 236 15.62 5.67 -17.82
N PHE A 237 16.43 5.58 -16.76
CA PHE A 237 16.90 4.30 -16.22
C PHE A 237 15.93 3.70 -15.21
N ALA A 238 14.96 4.48 -14.72
CA ALA A 238 13.90 4.06 -13.81
C ALA A 238 12.54 4.41 -14.40
N ASP A 239 11.57 3.52 -14.18
CA ASP A 239 10.15 3.73 -14.49
C ASP A 239 9.41 4.38 -13.31
N GLY A 240 9.93 4.21 -12.10
CA GLY A 240 9.39 4.80 -10.87
C GLY A 240 10.46 5.18 -9.86
N LEU A 241 10.12 6.14 -9.00
CA LEU A 241 10.87 6.55 -7.82
C LEU A 241 9.99 6.32 -6.60
N SER A 242 10.47 5.58 -5.60
CA SER A 242 9.68 5.30 -4.41
C SER A 242 9.55 6.53 -3.49
N LEU A 243 8.60 6.48 -2.58
CA LEU A 243 8.44 7.42 -1.46
C LEU A 243 7.94 6.64 -0.27
N HIS A 244 8.65 6.71 0.86
CA HIS A 244 8.21 6.14 2.12
C HIS A 244 7.70 7.23 3.05
N PHE A 245 6.52 7.01 3.61
CA PHE A 245 5.93 7.92 4.58
C PHE A 245 5.07 7.17 5.58
N TYR A 246 5.52 7.13 6.83
CA TYR A 246 4.71 6.65 7.95
C TYR A 246 4.01 7.80 8.67
N THR A 247 2.74 7.61 8.95
CA THR A 247 1.92 8.54 9.72
C THR A 247 2.27 8.41 11.20
N VAL A 248 3.19 9.25 11.66
CA VAL A 248 3.68 9.30 13.03
C VAL A 248 3.76 10.77 13.45
N PRO A 249 2.93 11.22 14.40
CA PRO A 249 2.98 12.62 14.88
C PRO A 249 4.30 12.98 15.57
N ASP A 250 4.84 12.06 16.37
CA ASP A 250 6.13 12.21 17.06
C ASP A 250 6.84 10.86 17.20
N TRP A 251 8.01 10.70 16.58
CA TRP A 251 8.80 9.47 16.63
C TRP A 251 9.31 9.11 18.02
N ASN A 252 9.42 10.07 18.93
CA ASN A 252 9.83 9.85 20.33
C ASN A 252 8.65 9.46 21.23
N ASN A 253 7.41 9.69 20.77
CA ASN A 253 6.18 9.40 21.50
C ASN A 253 5.08 9.00 20.51
N LYS A 254 5.17 7.80 19.95
CA LYS A 254 4.26 7.31 18.91
C LYS A 254 2.86 7.03 19.43
N GLY A 255 2.73 6.74 20.73
CA GLY A 255 1.46 6.31 21.33
C GLY A 255 1.03 4.91 20.92
N TYR A 256 -0.14 4.48 21.39
CA TYR A 256 -0.69 3.16 21.13
C TYR A 256 -1.86 3.18 20.13
N ALA A 257 -2.11 2.06 19.51
CA ALA A 257 -3.19 1.92 18.52
C ALA A 257 -4.59 2.13 19.15
N THR A 258 -4.81 1.61 20.35
CA THR A 258 -6.13 1.62 21.02
C THR A 258 -6.23 2.59 22.19
N GLU A 259 -5.10 3.05 22.75
CA GLU A 259 -5.05 3.96 23.89
C GLU A 259 -4.65 5.37 23.44
N PHE A 260 -5.60 6.24 23.17
CA PHE A 260 -5.37 7.62 22.76
C PHE A 260 -6.54 8.50 23.18
N ASP A 261 -6.31 9.78 23.30
CA ASP A 261 -7.33 10.78 23.54
C ASP A 261 -7.74 11.51 22.25
N ARG A 262 -8.64 12.46 22.39
CA ARG A 262 -9.12 13.28 21.28
C ARG A 262 -8.00 14.05 20.58
N ASP A 263 -7.03 14.54 21.34
CA ASP A 263 -5.91 15.30 20.77
C ASP A 263 -5.00 14.37 19.97
N GLY A 264 -4.70 13.17 20.49
CA GLY A 264 -3.95 12.13 19.78
C GLY A 264 -4.64 11.65 18.50
N TYR A 265 -5.98 11.62 18.49
CA TYR A 265 -6.71 11.35 17.24
C TYR A 265 -6.41 12.41 16.18
N TYR A 266 -6.61 13.70 16.49
CA TYR A 266 -6.40 14.77 15.51
C TYR A 266 -4.93 14.97 15.14
N ASP A 267 -3.98 14.66 16.03
CA ASP A 267 -2.56 14.69 15.72
C ASP A 267 -2.21 13.67 14.65
N VAL A 268 -2.73 12.44 14.78
CA VAL A 268 -2.52 11.37 13.77
C VAL A 268 -3.16 11.74 12.43
N LEU A 269 -4.40 12.26 12.41
CA LEU A 269 -5.04 12.65 11.16
C LEU A 269 -4.34 13.86 10.50
N SER A 270 -3.83 14.79 11.29
CA SER A 270 -3.04 15.91 10.77
C SER A 270 -1.73 15.41 10.13
N ALA A 271 -1.07 14.45 10.79
CA ALA A 271 0.11 13.80 10.23
C ALA A 271 -0.22 13.04 8.93
N ALA A 272 -1.35 12.32 8.89
CA ALA A 272 -1.79 11.64 7.67
C ALA A 272 -2.03 12.60 6.50
N GLY A 273 -2.63 13.76 6.76
CA GLY A 273 -2.86 14.80 5.74
C GLY A 273 -1.58 15.36 5.13
N TYR A 274 -0.44 15.23 5.79
CA TYR A 274 0.84 15.70 5.28
C TYR A 274 1.31 14.97 4.01
N ILE A 275 0.80 13.78 3.75
CA ILE A 275 1.12 13.02 2.51
C ILE A 275 0.76 13.82 1.25
N ASP A 276 -0.30 14.60 1.26
CA ASP A 276 -0.72 15.44 0.14
C ASP A 276 0.33 16.50 -0.22
N GLU A 277 0.91 17.16 0.79
CA GLU A 277 2.01 18.11 0.62
C GLU A 277 3.28 17.42 0.13
N LEU A 278 3.63 16.26 0.70
CA LEU A 278 4.81 15.48 0.28
C LEU A 278 4.73 15.11 -1.20
N ILE A 279 3.60 14.51 -1.63
CA ILE A 279 3.40 14.14 -3.03
C ILE A 279 3.48 15.36 -3.95
N THR A 280 2.84 16.47 -3.56
CA THR A 280 2.88 17.73 -4.33
C THR A 280 4.32 18.20 -4.51
N ARG A 281 5.09 18.34 -3.45
CA ARG A 281 6.47 18.87 -3.51
C ARG A 281 7.42 17.94 -4.25
N HIS A 282 7.35 16.62 -4.03
CA HIS A 282 8.14 15.65 -4.79
C HIS A 282 7.78 15.68 -6.27
N SER A 283 6.48 15.74 -6.60
CA SER A 283 6.01 15.85 -7.98
C SER A 283 6.49 17.13 -8.68
N GLU A 284 6.51 18.26 -7.97
CA GLU A 284 7.05 19.53 -8.51
C GLU A 284 8.55 19.42 -8.83
N ILE A 285 9.32 18.75 -7.98
CA ILE A 285 10.73 18.46 -8.27
C ILE A 285 10.84 17.55 -9.50
N MET A 286 10.10 16.45 -9.51
CA MET A 286 10.11 15.51 -10.64
C MET A 286 9.72 16.20 -11.94
N ASN A 287 8.69 17.08 -11.95
CA ASN A 287 8.22 17.80 -13.13
C ASN A 287 9.28 18.73 -13.75
N ARG A 288 10.25 19.20 -12.97
CA ARG A 288 11.36 20.02 -13.50
C ARG A 288 12.29 19.22 -14.43
N TYR A 289 12.40 17.91 -14.20
CA TYR A 289 13.25 17.00 -14.98
C TYR A 289 12.46 16.13 -15.96
N ASP A 290 11.25 15.80 -15.61
CA ASP A 290 10.34 14.89 -16.32
C ASP A 290 8.93 15.50 -16.42
N PRO A 291 8.74 16.53 -17.24
CA PRO A 291 7.44 17.20 -17.40
C PRO A 291 6.37 16.29 -18.00
N ASP A 292 6.78 15.28 -18.75
CA ASP A 292 5.86 14.32 -19.39
C ASP A 292 5.36 13.23 -18.45
N GLY A 293 5.91 13.14 -17.22
CA GLY A 293 5.48 12.16 -16.22
C GLY A 293 5.88 10.72 -16.55
N SER A 294 7.03 10.53 -17.20
CA SER A 294 7.55 9.20 -17.58
C SER A 294 8.00 8.38 -16.38
N VAL A 295 8.50 9.04 -15.32
CA VAL A 295 8.87 8.41 -14.05
C VAL A 295 7.75 8.59 -13.05
N ALA A 296 7.14 7.49 -12.62
CA ALA A 296 6.08 7.54 -11.62
C ALA A 296 6.61 7.81 -10.21
N LEU A 297 5.76 8.36 -9.34
CA LEU A 297 5.95 8.34 -7.89
C LEU A 297 5.25 7.10 -7.33
N ILE A 298 5.99 6.30 -6.56
CA ILE A 298 5.54 5.02 -6.01
C ILE A 298 5.57 5.13 -4.48
N VAL A 299 4.42 5.21 -3.82
CA VAL A 299 4.34 5.30 -2.35
C VAL A 299 4.34 3.87 -1.79
N ASP A 300 5.46 3.16 -1.90
CA ASP A 300 5.52 1.73 -1.65
C ASP A 300 5.73 1.33 -0.18
N GLU A 301 5.79 2.34 0.73
CA GLU A 301 5.56 2.15 2.17
C GLU A 301 4.79 3.33 2.74
N TRP A 302 3.62 3.05 3.32
CA TRP A 302 2.80 4.04 4.02
C TRP A 302 1.91 3.36 5.06
N GLY A 303 1.43 4.12 6.03
CA GLY A 303 0.55 3.67 7.09
C GLY A 303 0.90 4.27 8.45
N THR A 304 0.20 3.86 9.50
CA THR A 304 0.47 4.26 10.88
C THR A 304 1.55 3.39 11.50
N TRP A 305 2.34 3.98 12.40
CA TRP A 305 3.35 3.27 13.18
C TRP A 305 3.27 3.70 14.64
N TYR A 306 2.61 2.88 15.45
CA TYR A 306 2.48 3.09 16.89
C TYR A 306 3.50 2.27 17.67
N ASP A 307 3.52 2.46 19.00
CA ASP A 307 4.16 1.51 19.89
C ASP A 307 3.43 0.16 19.81
N VAL A 308 4.20 -0.93 19.88
CA VAL A 308 3.65 -2.28 19.74
C VAL A 308 2.67 -2.63 20.86
N GLU A 309 1.75 -3.54 20.57
CA GLU A 309 0.84 -4.05 21.61
C GLU A 309 1.60 -4.63 22.78
N LYS A 310 1.15 -4.28 24.01
CA LYS A 310 1.79 -4.68 25.27
C LYS A 310 1.91 -6.20 25.36
N GLY A 311 3.09 -6.66 25.75
CA GLY A 311 3.36 -8.12 25.89
C GLY A 311 3.81 -8.82 24.60
N THR A 312 3.88 -8.11 23.48
CA THR A 312 4.41 -8.64 22.22
C THR A 312 5.91 -8.35 22.05
N ASN A 313 6.57 -9.05 21.13
CA ASN A 313 7.96 -8.75 20.80
C ASN A 313 8.06 -7.36 20.11
N PRO A 314 8.81 -6.40 20.66
CA PRO A 314 8.91 -5.07 20.09
C PRO A 314 9.39 -5.03 18.63
N GLY A 315 10.25 -5.98 18.25
CA GLY A 315 10.76 -6.08 16.88
C GLY A 315 9.77 -6.70 15.89
N PHE A 316 8.56 -7.09 16.33
CA PHE A 316 7.53 -7.64 15.46
C PHE A 316 6.55 -6.59 14.94
N LEU A 317 6.62 -5.37 15.47
CA LEU A 317 5.78 -4.24 15.09
C LEU A 317 4.28 -4.57 15.03
N TYR A 318 3.83 -5.49 15.91
CA TYR A 318 2.43 -5.85 16.00
C TYR A 318 1.65 -4.75 16.72
N GLN A 319 0.64 -4.21 16.06
CA GLN A 319 -0.29 -3.23 16.61
C GLN A 319 -1.72 -3.54 16.17
N GLN A 320 -2.71 -3.11 16.97
CA GLN A 320 -4.11 -3.09 16.57
C GLN A 320 -4.40 -1.97 15.57
N ASN A 321 -5.59 -2.02 14.99
CA ASN A 321 -6.12 -0.99 14.11
C ASN A 321 -7.52 -0.62 14.57
N THR A 322 -7.80 0.69 14.71
CA THR A 322 -9.10 1.22 15.12
C THR A 322 -9.76 2.00 13.99
N MET A 323 -10.93 2.61 14.27
CA MET A 323 -11.55 3.56 13.34
C MET A 323 -10.63 4.76 13.04
N ARG A 324 -9.70 5.15 13.93
CA ARG A 324 -8.66 6.14 13.63
C ARG A 324 -7.81 5.74 12.44
N ASP A 325 -7.40 4.46 12.37
CA ASP A 325 -6.62 3.92 11.25
C ASP A 325 -7.43 3.86 9.95
N ALA A 326 -8.72 3.58 10.04
CA ALA A 326 -9.62 3.69 8.89
C ALA A 326 -9.66 5.13 8.32
N MET A 327 -9.69 6.15 9.20
CA MET A 327 -9.62 7.55 8.74
C MET A 327 -8.27 7.86 8.08
N VAL A 328 -7.15 7.40 8.64
CA VAL A 328 -5.81 7.55 8.03
C VAL A 328 -5.77 6.90 6.65
N ALA A 329 -6.28 5.67 6.52
CA ALA A 329 -6.34 4.99 5.23
C ALA A 329 -7.19 5.75 4.21
N ALA A 330 -8.37 6.25 4.62
CA ALA A 330 -9.25 7.01 3.74
C ALA A 330 -8.63 8.35 3.29
N ILE A 331 -7.97 9.09 4.19
CA ILE A 331 -7.24 10.33 3.85
C ILE A 331 -6.15 10.05 2.85
N SER A 332 -5.33 9.02 3.10
CA SER A 332 -4.19 8.65 2.24
C SER A 332 -4.64 8.19 0.85
N LEU A 333 -5.60 7.25 0.77
CA LEU A 333 -6.11 6.74 -0.51
C LEU A 333 -6.83 7.82 -1.32
N ASN A 334 -7.63 8.70 -0.69
CA ASN A 334 -8.21 9.85 -1.37
C ASN A 334 -7.14 10.80 -1.92
N SER A 335 -6.03 11.00 -1.17
CA SER A 335 -4.90 11.81 -1.66
C SER A 335 -4.24 11.15 -2.86
N PHE A 336 -3.95 9.83 -2.80
CA PHE A 336 -3.34 9.10 -3.92
C PHE A 336 -4.22 9.17 -5.17
N ASN A 337 -5.54 9.03 -5.04
CA ASN A 337 -6.49 9.17 -6.15
C ASN A 337 -6.43 10.57 -6.79
N ARG A 338 -6.37 11.63 -5.98
CA ARG A 338 -6.25 13.01 -6.49
C ARG A 338 -4.93 13.25 -7.21
N HIS A 339 -3.86 12.58 -6.76
CA HIS A 339 -2.51 12.68 -7.33
C HIS A 339 -2.19 11.62 -8.40
N CYS A 340 -3.19 10.92 -8.93
CA CYS A 340 -3.02 9.79 -9.87
C CYS A 340 -2.27 10.11 -11.18
N LYS A 341 -2.06 11.39 -11.50
CA LYS A 341 -1.19 11.79 -12.62
C LYS A 341 0.26 11.34 -12.39
N ARG A 342 0.77 11.45 -11.16
CA ARG A 342 2.14 11.10 -10.82
C ARG A 342 2.22 9.83 -9.95
N VAL A 343 1.31 9.64 -9.00
CA VAL A 343 1.24 8.44 -8.16
C VAL A 343 0.64 7.29 -8.97
N LYS A 344 1.40 6.20 -9.14
CA LYS A 344 0.96 5.04 -9.92
C LYS A 344 0.85 3.75 -9.12
N MET A 345 1.40 3.74 -7.92
CA MET A 345 1.33 2.61 -6.99
C MET A 345 1.45 3.13 -5.56
N ALA A 346 0.78 2.44 -4.63
CA ALA A 346 1.01 2.61 -3.20
C ALA A 346 0.84 1.25 -2.51
N ASN A 347 1.68 0.96 -1.50
CA ASN A 347 1.64 -0.31 -0.79
C ASN A 347 1.56 -0.03 0.71
N ILE A 348 0.40 -0.34 1.32
CA ILE A 348 0.24 -0.17 2.76
C ILE A 348 1.11 -1.14 3.54
N ALA A 349 1.70 -0.68 4.60
CA ALA A 349 2.49 -1.47 5.54
C ALA A 349 1.63 -1.88 6.75
N GLN A 350 1.25 -3.21 6.90
CA GLN A 350 1.53 -4.27 5.92
C GLN A 350 0.26 -5.10 5.68
N ALA A 351 0.35 -6.17 4.88
CA ALA A 351 -0.81 -7.00 4.57
C ALA A 351 -1.37 -7.72 5.81
N VAL A 352 -0.48 -8.32 6.64
CA VAL A 352 -0.89 -9.16 7.78
C VAL A 352 -0.03 -8.87 9.01
N ASN A 353 -0.67 -8.71 10.18
CA ASN A 353 -0.08 -8.70 11.52
C ASN A 353 0.96 -7.61 11.86
N VAL A 354 1.30 -6.73 10.95
CA VAL A 354 2.39 -5.77 11.12
C VAL A 354 1.92 -4.36 10.82
N LEU A 355 2.22 -3.42 11.71
CA LEU A 355 1.87 -2.01 11.55
C LEU A 355 0.36 -1.82 11.25
N GLN A 356 0.00 -0.99 10.28
CA GLN A 356 -1.40 -0.80 9.88
C GLN A 356 -1.88 -1.96 8.99
N ALA A 357 -1.89 -3.18 9.54
CA ALA A 357 -2.24 -4.37 8.79
C ALA A 357 -3.73 -4.40 8.39
N VAL A 358 -4.00 -4.85 7.18
CA VAL A 358 -5.39 -5.05 6.73
C VAL A 358 -6.03 -6.30 7.36
N ILE A 359 -5.20 -7.28 7.76
CA ILE A 359 -5.63 -8.55 8.37
C ILE A 359 -4.80 -8.81 9.63
N LEU A 360 -5.44 -9.29 10.70
CA LEU A 360 -4.75 -9.85 11.86
C LEU A 360 -5.10 -11.33 12.03
N THR A 361 -4.12 -12.13 12.50
CA THR A 361 -4.29 -13.57 12.75
C THR A 361 -3.79 -13.98 14.13
N GLU A 362 -4.46 -14.96 14.74
CA GLU A 362 -4.01 -15.63 15.95
C GLU A 362 -4.44 -17.10 15.89
N GLY A 363 -3.46 -18.01 15.82
CA GLY A 363 -3.75 -19.43 15.59
C GLY A 363 -4.58 -19.63 14.33
N GLU A 364 -5.72 -20.30 14.43
CA GLU A 364 -6.66 -20.52 13.31
C GLU A 364 -7.55 -19.32 13.00
N MET A 365 -7.63 -18.34 13.92
CA MET A 365 -8.50 -17.17 13.75
C MET A 365 -7.89 -16.13 12.81
N MET A 366 -8.75 -15.45 12.08
CA MET A 366 -8.42 -14.33 11.20
C MET A 366 -9.50 -13.25 11.35
N ILE A 367 -9.07 -12.00 11.50
CA ILE A 367 -9.97 -10.84 11.52
C ILE A 367 -9.58 -9.81 10.47
N LYS A 368 -10.57 -9.13 9.93
CA LYS A 368 -10.42 -7.97 9.05
C LYS A 368 -10.39 -6.72 9.91
N THR A 369 -9.40 -5.87 9.71
CA THR A 369 -9.29 -4.61 10.46
C THR A 369 -10.20 -3.52 9.88
N PRO A 370 -10.46 -2.41 10.56
CA PRO A 370 -11.13 -1.26 9.95
C PRO A 370 -10.41 -0.74 8.70
N THR A 371 -9.07 -0.84 8.64
CA THR A 371 -8.27 -0.54 7.44
C THR A 371 -8.66 -1.44 6.26
N TYR A 372 -8.86 -2.75 6.46
CA TYR A 372 -9.33 -3.67 5.41
C TYR A 372 -10.66 -3.18 4.80
N HIS A 373 -11.59 -2.76 5.64
CA HIS A 373 -12.90 -2.29 5.20
C HIS A 373 -12.78 -1.00 4.37
N VAL A 374 -11.81 -0.14 4.64
CA VAL A 374 -11.55 1.02 3.76
C VAL A 374 -11.08 0.56 2.38
N PHE A 375 -10.16 -0.41 2.28
CA PHE A 375 -9.77 -0.95 0.98
C PHE A 375 -10.96 -1.57 0.23
N ASP A 376 -11.89 -2.23 0.93
CA ASP A 376 -13.12 -2.77 0.33
C ASP A 376 -14.05 -1.66 -0.19
N LEU A 377 -14.21 -0.55 0.54
CA LEU A 377 -14.98 0.61 0.08
C LEU A 377 -14.34 1.33 -1.12
N PHE A 378 -13.01 1.30 -1.23
CA PHE A 378 -12.28 2.06 -2.24
C PHE A 378 -11.96 1.26 -3.52
N LYS A 379 -12.14 -0.07 -3.51
CA LYS A 379 -11.72 -0.96 -4.61
C LYS A 379 -12.35 -0.66 -5.98
N ASP A 380 -13.48 0.03 -6.00
CA ASP A 380 -14.18 0.36 -7.24
C ASP A 380 -13.64 1.61 -7.95
N HIS A 381 -12.68 2.32 -7.34
CA HIS A 381 -11.87 3.33 -8.04
C HIS A 381 -10.78 2.71 -8.94
N GLN A 382 -10.42 1.45 -8.73
CA GLN A 382 -9.34 0.79 -9.49
C GLN A 382 -9.62 0.84 -11.00
N ASP A 383 -8.64 1.35 -11.76
CA ASP A 383 -8.73 1.58 -13.23
C ASP A 383 -9.86 2.52 -13.65
N GLY A 384 -10.33 3.39 -12.77
CA GLY A 384 -11.24 4.47 -13.09
C GLY A 384 -10.49 5.75 -13.50
N ASP A 385 -11.17 6.63 -14.19
CA ASP A 385 -10.67 7.97 -14.46
C ASP A 385 -11.05 8.88 -13.28
N ALA A 386 -10.05 9.41 -12.57
CA ALA A 386 -10.28 10.44 -11.56
C ALA A 386 -10.92 11.68 -12.19
N VAL A 387 -11.92 12.23 -11.52
CA VAL A 387 -12.64 13.41 -11.99
C VAL A 387 -12.56 14.52 -10.96
N TYR A 388 -12.82 15.75 -11.39
CA TYR A 388 -12.83 16.89 -10.48
C TYR A 388 -13.84 16.65 -9.35
N CYS A 389 -13.33 16.73 -8.11
CA CYS A 389 -14.11 16.56 -6.89
C CYS A 389 -13.70 17.62 -5.88
N TYR A 390 -14.59 18.53 -5.58
CA TYR A 390 -14.38 19.59 -4.61
C TYR A 390 -15.33 19.43 -3.44
N SER A 391 -14.81 19.56 -2.22
CA SER A 391 -15.60 19.70 -1.01
C SER A 391 -15.30 21.03 -0.34
N GLN A 392 -16.35 21.74 0.07
CA GLN A 392 -16.20 22.89 0.97
C GLN A 392 -15.67 22.33 2.28
N ASN A 393 -14.45 22.73 2.64
CA ASN A 393 -13.75 22.13 3.76
C ASN A 393 -13.31 23.19 4.77
N GLU A 394 -13.34 22.80 6.03
CA GLU A 394 -12.82 23.58 7.14
C GLU A 394 -11.89 22.67 7.94
N ASN A 395 -10.89 23.26 8.58
CA ASN A 395 -10.06 22.51 9.50
C ASN A 395 -10.85 22.19 10.78
N MET A 396 -10.77 20.95 11.23
CA MET A 396 -11.51 20.44 12.37
C MET A 396 -11.08 21.02 13.70
N LYS A 397 -9.80 21.37 13.82
CA LYS A 397 -9.22 21.90 15.05
C LYS A 397 -8.35 23.11 14.73
N GLU A 398 -8.51 24.18 15.52
CA GLU A 398 -7.68 25.35 15.40
C GLU A 398 -6.20 25.00 15.58
N GLY A 399 -5.35 25.51 14.70
CA GLY A 399 -3.91 25.26 14.69
C GLY A 399 -3.48 23.90 14.11
N ARG A 400 -4.40 23.09 13.56
CA ARG A 400 -4.09 21.82 12.91
C ARG A 400 -4.68 21.77 11.50
N ASN A 401 -3.89 21.26 10.56
CA ASN A 401 -4.33 21.11 9.16
C ASN A 401 -5.04 19.75 8.96
N THR A 402 -6.18 19.56 9.64
CA THR A 402 -6.98 18.33 9.52
C THR A 402 -8.30 18.69 8.86
N PRO A 403 -8.51 18.31 7.58
CA PRO A 403 -9.76 18.58 6.88
C PRO A 403 -10.92 17.77 7.51
N MET A 404 -12.10 18.40 7.59
CA MET A 404 -13.31 17.72 8.06
C MET A 404 -13.71 16.60 7.09
N ILE A 405 -13.64 16.90 5.80
CA ILE A 405 -14.02 15.97 4.74
C ILE A 405 -12.80 15.64 3.89
N SER A 406 -12.53 14.36 3.76
CA SER A 406 -11.58 13.82 2.76
C SER A 406 -12.37 13.08 1.68
N SER A 407 -12.14 13.38 0.42
CA SER A 407 -12.89 12.77 -0.69
C SER A 407 -12.10 12.64 -1.97
N SER A 408 -12.49 11.68 -2.79
CA SER A 408 -12.09 11.55 -4.19
C SER A 408 -13.22 10.92 -5.01
N ALA A 409 -13.23 11.20 -6.32
CA ALA A 409 -14.25 10.68 -7.22
C ALA A 409 -13.60 10.15 -8.50
N SER A 410 -14.17 9.08 -9.06
CA SER A 410 -13.76 8.54 -10.36
C SER A 410 -14.95 8.02 -11.16
N VAL A 411 -14.76 7.93 -12.47
CA VAL A 411 -15.74 7.32 -13.38
C VAL A 411 -15.11 6.11 -14.06
N LYS A 412 -15.83 5.00 -14.02
CA LYS A 412 -15.50 3.77 -14.74
C LYS A 412 -16.75 3.15 -15.32
N ASP A 413 -16.73 2.84 -16.61
CA ASP A 413 -17.84 2.19 -17.33
C ASP A 413 -19.20 2.92 -17.13
N GLY A 414 -19.18 4.25 -17.06
CA GLY A 414 -20.38 5.08 -16.87
C GLY A 414 -20.88 5.16 -15.42
N VAL A 415 -20.22 4.52 -14.46
CA VAL A 415 -20.53 4.61 -13.04
C VAL A 415 -19.61 5.61 -12.37
N LEU A 416 -20.16 6.59 -11.67
CA LEU A 416 -19.40 7.48 -10.80
C LEU A 416 -19.27 6.86 -9.41
N THR A 417 -18.05 6.69 -8.94
CA THR A 417 -17.71 6.27 -7.58
C THR A 417 -17.18 7.48 -6.81
N LEU A 418 -17.79 7.78 -5.68
CA LEU A 418 -17.33 8.78 -4.70
C LEU A 418 -16.94 8.04 -3.42
N THR A 419 -15.73 8.27 -2.92
CA THR A 419 -15.38 7.93 -1.54
C THR A 419 -15.23 9.20 -0.73
N VAL A 420 -15.82 9.19 0.47
CA VAL A 420 -15.86 10.36 1.34
C VAL A 420 -15.76 9.94 2.80
N ALA A 421 -14.89 10.62 3.55
CA ALA A 421 -14.72 10.43 4.99
C ALA A 421 -15.11 11.69 5.75
N ASN A 422 -15.94 11.54 6.79
CA ASN A 422 -16.14 12.54 7.82
C ASN A 422 -15.15 12.29 8.95
N CYS A 423 -14.10 13.09 8.99
CA CYS A 423 -13.03 12.99 9.98
C CYS A 423 -13.38 13.62 11.34
N GLY A 424 -14.59 14.20 11.47
CA GLY A 424 -15.09 14.81 12.71
C GLY A 424 -15.47 13.78 13.76
N LEU A 425 -15.31 14.15 15.04
CA LEU A 425 -15.73 13.32 16.18
C LEU A 425 -17.07 13.77 16.80
N ASP A 426 -17.53 15.01 16.50
CA ASP A 426 -18.67 15.59 17.21
C ASP A 426 -19.92 15.71 16.35
N ASP A 427 -19.74 16.00 15.06
CA ASP A 427 -20.82 16.43 14.19
C ASP A 427 -21.05 15.45 13.04
N ASP A 428 -22.31 15.04 12.89
CA ASP A 428 -22.77 14.54 11.61
C ASP A 428 -22.69 15.65 10.55
N VAL A 429 -22.44 15.29 9.32
CA VAL A 429 -22.46 16.22 8.20
C VAL A 429 -23.52 15.86 7.17
N ASP A 430 -24.30 16.86 6.73
CA ASP A 430 -25.21 16.74 5.61
C ASP A 430 -24.50 17.21 4.34
N ILE A 431 -24.17 16.29 3.44
CA ILE A 431 -23.52 16.60 2.18
C ILE A 431 -24.59 16.81 1.10
N VAL A 432 -24.48 17.96 0.42
CA VAL A 432 -25.21 18.24 -0.82
C VAL A 432 -24.18 18.40 -1.94
N CYS A 433 -24.14 17.44 -2.86
CA CYS A 433 -23.19 17.41 -3.96
C CYS A 433 -23.87 17.76 -5.30
N GLU A 434 -23.41 18.85 -5.89
CA GLU A 434 -23.73 19.23 -7.28
C GLU A 434 -23.01 18.26 -8.24
N LEU A 435 -23.76 17.75 -9.22
CA LEU A 435 -23.23 16.82 -10.23
C LEU A 435 -23.24 17.51 -11.61
N SER A 436 -22.10 17.48 -12.30
CA SER A 436 -21.96 17.98 -13.66
C SER A 436 -21.38 16.89 -14.56
N GLY A 437 -21.80 16.86 -15.82
CA GLY A 437 -21.36 15.86 -16.80
C GLY A 437 -22.01 14.47 -16.65
N ILE A 438 -22.83 14.26 -15.60
CA ILE A 438 -23.58 13.02 -15.38
C ILE A 438 -24.97 13.35 -14.80
N ALA A 439 -25.97 12.54 -15.18
CA ALA A 439 -27.34 12.63 -14.65
C ALA A 439 -27.78 11.23 -14.12
N PRO A 440 -27.29 10.82 -12.95
CA PRO A 440 -27.57 9.49 -12.42
C PRO A 440 -29.02 9.37 -11.98
N SER A 441 -29.60 8.18 -12.18
CA SER A 441 -30.93 7.83 -11.72
C SER A 441 -30.96 6.99 -10.45
N LYS A 442 -29.79 6.43 -10.06
CA LYS A 442 -29.66 5.55 -8.90
C LYS A 442 -28.42 5.93 -8.09
N ALA A 443 -28.60 5.87 -6.77
CA ALA A 443 -27.50 5.93 -5.80
C ALA A 443 -27.51 4.65 -4.97
N ALA A 444 -26.32 4.07 -4.76
CA ALA A 444 -26.09 2.99 -3.81
C ALA A 444 -24.92 3.41 -2.93
N ALA A 445 -25.06 3.28 -1.62
CA ALA A 445 -24.00 3.65 -0.68
C ALA A 445 -23.70 2.53 0.30
N ARG A 446 -22.45 2.46 0.73
CA ARG A 446 -21.96 1.61 1.81
C ARG A 446 -21.16 2.47 2.78
N ILE A 447 -21.20 2.14 4.06
CA ILE A 447 -20.54 2.93 5.10
C ILE A 447 -19.79 2.04 6.08
N LEU A 448 -18.65 2.55 6.58
CA LEU A 448 -17.94 2.10 7.76
C LEU A 448 -18.03 3.22 8.80
N THR A 449 -18.53 2.94 9.99
CA THR A 449 -18.67 3.91 11.08
C THR A 449 -18.64 3.19 12.43
N GLY A 450 -18.21 3.91 13.47
CA GLY A 450 -18.12 3.43 14.84
C GLY A 450 -17.55 4.50 15.76
N ASP A 451 -17.42 4.19 17.03
CA ASP A 451 -16.60 5.01 17.94
C ASP A 451 -15.15 4.99 17.47
N VAL A 452 -14.44 6.08 17.73
CA VAL A 452 -13.06 6.24 17.25
C VAL A 452 -12.09 5.12 17.73
N HIS A 453 -12.39 4.50 18.88
CA HIS A 453 -11.62 3.39 19.46
C HIS A 453 -12.14 2.02 19.02
N ASP A 454 -13.27 1.95 18.33
CA ASP A 454 -13.82 0.67 17.89
C ASP A 454 -12.85 -0.04 16.92
N HIS A 455 -12.68 -1.33 17.16
CA HIS A 455 -11.85 -2.22 16.38
C HIS A 455 -12.31 -3.66 16.51
N ASN A 456 -11.97 -4.49 15.55
CA ASN A 456 -12.25 -5.91 15.59
C ASN A 456 -11.19 -6.64 16.43
N THR A 457 -11.66 -7.57 17.25
CA THR A 457 -10.82 -8.46 18.07
C THR A 457 -11.12 -9.91 17.74
N PHE A 458 -10.30 -10.85 18.19
CA PHE A 458 -10.56 -12.29 17.99
C PHE A 458 -11.80 -12.77 18.75
N ASP A 459 -12.20 -12.08 19.82
CA ASP A 459 -13.44 -12.36 20.57
C ASP A 459 -14.67 -11.67 19.96
N ASP A 460 -14.48 -10.55 19.24
CA ASP A 460 -15.53 -9.79 18.56
C ASP A 460 -15.06 -9.36 17.17
N PRO A 461 -15.06 -10.29 16.20
CA PRO A 461 -14.42 -10.07 14.90
C PRO A 461 -15.20 -9.16 13.93
N GLU A 462 -16.45 -8.84 14.25
CA GLU A 462 -17.37 -8.09 13.40
C GLU A 462 -17.92 -6.82 14.07
N LYS A 463 -17.25 -6.30 15.11
CA LYS A 463 -17.66 -5.06 15.78
C LYS A 463 -17.70 -3.86 14.84
N VAL A 464 -16.74 -3.79 13.92
CA VAL A 464 -16.62 -2.75 12.88
C VAL A 464 -16.68 -3.43 11.52
N ILE A 465 -17.79 -3.27 10.82
CA ILE A 465 -18.02 -3.84 9.49
C ILE A 465 -18.73 -2.82 8.58
N ILE A 466 -18.58 -3.02 7.28
CA ILE A 466 -19.33 -2.25 6.28
C ILE A 466 -20.82 -2.63 6.32
N SER A 467 -21.67 -1.61 6.23
CA SER A 467 -23.11 -1.78 6.07
C SER A 467 -23.64 -1.00 4.85
N ASP A 468 -24.79 -1.43 4.32
CA ASP A 468 -25.53 -0.63 3.33
C ASP A 468 -25.99 0.68 3.97
N TYR A 469 -26.01 1.74 3.17
CA TYR A 469 -26.32 3.07 3.66
C TYR A 469 -27.23 3.85 2.70
N ASP A 470 -27.96 4.85 3.23
CA ASP A 470 -28.89 5.66 2.44
C ASP A 470 -28.17 6.84 1.78
N ALA A 471 -28.33 6.94 0.46
CA ALA A 471 -27.91 8.08 -0.34
C ALA A 471 -28.99 8.34 -1.41
N GLN A 472 -29.30 9.59 -1.64
CA GLN A 472 -30.44 9.96 -2.48
C GLN A 472 -30.03 10.93 -3.59
N ILE A 473 -30.68 10.76 -4.76
CA ILE A 473 -30.64 11.77 -5.81
C ILE A 473 -31.91 12.58 -5.70
N ASP A 474 -31.80 13.87 -5.42
CA ASP A 474 -32.91 14.80 -5.33
C ASP A 474 -32.58 16.08 -6.12
N ASP A 475 -33.46 16.45 -7.04
CA ASP A 475 -33.26 17.58 -7.97
C ASP A 475 -31.89 17.55 -8.68
N GLY A 476 -31.46 16.35 -9.12
CA GLY A 476 -30.17 16.14 -9.80
C GLY A 476 -28.93 16.24 -8.92
N LYS A 477 -29.09 16.35 -7.61
CA LYS A 477 -28.01 16.43 -6.62
C LYS A 477 -27.94 15.16 -5.79
N LEU A 478 -26.72 14.75 -5.46
CA LEU A 478 -26.53 13.72 -4.44
C LEU A 478 -26.68 14.33 -3.04
N LYS A 479 -27.50 13.70 -2.22
CA LYS A 479 -27.65 14.00 -0.80
C LYS A 479 -27.29 12.78 0.03
N ILE A 480 -26.40 12.95 0.99
CA ILE A 480 -26.00 11.93 1.95
C ILE A 480 -25.68 12.57 3.30
N LYS A 481 -26.12 11.95 4.37
CA LYS A 481 -25.74 12.31 5.73
C LYS A 481 -24.66 11.37 6.20
N LEU A 482 -23.52 11.90 6.67
CA LEU A 482 -22.41 11.09 7.20
C LEU A 482 -22.30 11.31 8.71
N PRO A 483 -22.39 10.23 9.51
CA PRO A 483 -22.08 10.31 10.94
C PRO A 483 -20.66 10.81 11.19
N ALA A 484 -20.40 11.29 12.39
CA ALA A 484 -19.02 11.48 12.85
C ALA A 484 -18.22 10.19 12.72
N CYS A 485 -16.91 10.32 12.49
CA CYS A 485 -15.98 9.19 12.37
C CYS A 485 -16.51 8.11 11.39
N SER A 486 -16.72 8.47 10.13
CA SER A 486 -17.27 7.55 9.12
C SER A 486 -16.55 7.66 7.77
N VAL A 487 -16.53 6.56 7.05
CA VAL A 487 -16.06 6.46 5.65
C VAL A 487 -17.16 5.84 4.81
N ALA A 488 -17.57 6.49 3.74
CA ALA A 488 -18.60 6.00 2.83
C ALA A 488 -18.09 5.89 1.39
N GLU A 489 -18.59 4.89 0.69
CA GLU A 489 -18.59 4.79 -0.76
C GLU A 489 -19.99 5.08 -1.27
N VAL A 490 -20.10 5.90 -2.32
CA VAL A 490 -21.34 6.14 -3.05
C VAL A 490 -21.13 5.87 -4.53
N ARG A 491 -21.97 5.02 -5.09
CA ARG A 491 -21.96 4.68 -6.52
C ARG A 491 -23.21 5.23 -7.19
N LEU A 492 -23.02 5.99 -8.24
CA LEU A 492 -24.06 6.66 -9.01
C LEU A 492 -24.09 6.13 -10.45
N SER A 493 -25.31 5.69 -10.89
CA SER A 493 -25.52 5.14 -12.23
C SER A 493 -26.80 5.64 -12.88
#